data_49ab08467a32a1670407a2acd2d48efe
#
_entry.id   49ab08467a32a1670407a2acd2d48efe
#
_cell.length_a   1.000
_cell.length_b   1.000
_cell.length_c   1.000
_cell.angle_alpha   90.00
_cell.angle_beta   90.00
_cell.angle_gamma   90.00
#
_symmetry.space_group_name_H-M   'P 1'
#
loop_
_entity.id
_entity.type
_entity.pdbx_description
1 polymer ?
#
loop_
_entity_poly.entity_id
_entity_poly.type
_entity_poly.pdbx_seq_one_letter_code
_entity_poly.pdbx_strand_id
1 'polypeptide(L)'
;MIYESTRDINRKLNPSEAILQGLSEEGGLFVLRDLGKNKLDLEKLIGKSYYEVAEAVLRLFVDFSDEEIEKCVEEAYRGKFSHENITPLVELEDGHILELFNGPTSAFKDVGLSLLPQLTKTALTKVEDENDILILTATSGDTGKAALEGFKDVDRTKIMVFYPNDGVSTVQKTQMQTQEGKNTKVCAIHGNFDDAQSGIKELFVDEEFKKELLSKNIKLSS
;
A
#
# COMPACT_ATOMS: atom_id res chain seq x y z
N MET A 1 16.71 -1.20 12.68
CA MET A 1 15.24 -1.15 12.83
C MET A 1 14.72 -2.56 12.63
N ILE A 2 13.83 -3.09 13.52
CA ILE A 2 13.33 -4.46 13.46
C ILE A 2 11.82 -4.43 13.68
N TYR A 3 11.10 -5.10 12.81
CA TYR A 3 9.67 -5.38 12.92
C TYR A 3 9.45 -6.75 13.55
N GLU A 4 8.46 -6.87 14.40
CA GLU A 4 8.07 -8.12 15.06
C GLU A 4 6.61 -8.43 14.80
N SER A 5 6.26 -9.71 14.64
CA SER A 5 4.87 -10.09 14.48
C SER A 5 4.07 -9.84 15.76
N THR A 6 2.83 -9.39 15.62
CA THR A 6 1.89 -9.21 16.74
C THR A 6 1.45 -10.54 17.38
N ARG A 7 1.64 -11.68 16.69
CA ARG A 7 1.26 -13.02 17.15
C ARG A 7 2.45 -13.89 17.54
N ASP A 8 3.65 -13.62 17.00
CA ASP A 8 4.88 -14.30 17.37
C ASP A 8 6.05 -13.31 17.47
N ILE A 9 6.43 -12.96 18.68
CA ILE A 9 7.53 -12.03 18.99
C ILE A 9 8.89 -12.50 18.47
N ASN A 10 9.06 -13.80 18.21
CA ASN A 10 10.31 -14.34 17.68
C ASN A 10 10.40 -14.16 16.15
N ARG A 11 9.29 -13.91 15.49
CA ARG A 11 9.23 -13.61 14.07
C ARG A 11 9.65 -12.16 13.85
N LYS A 12 10.88 -11.96 13.39
CA LYS A 12 11.51 -10.66 13.23
C LYS A 12 11.97 -10.46 11.79
N LEU A 13 11.68 -9.29 11.25
CA LEU A 13 12.06 -8.89 9.90
C LEU A 13 12.68 -7.49 9.93
N ASN A 14 13.54 -7.20 8.96
CA ASN A 14 13.88 -5.82 8.64
C ASN A 14 12.70 -5.12 7.93
N PRO A 15 12.70 -3.77 7.81
CA PRO A 15 11.60 -3.06 7.18
C PRO A 15 11.30 -3.50 5.76
N SER A 16 12.33 -3.72 4.93
CA SER A 16 12.16 -4.14 3.53
C SER A 16 11.49 -5.51 3.42
N GLU A 17 11.92 -6.47 4.24
CA GLU A 17 11.31 -7.80 4.30
C GLU A 17 9.85 -7.72 4.79
N ALA A 18 9.56 -6.88 5.81
CA ALA A 18 8.21 -6.71 6.34
C ALA A 18 7.24 -6.10 5.30
N ILE A 19 7.70 -5.13 4.50
CA ILE A 19 6.92 -4.55 3.39
C ILE A 19 6.58 -5.64 2.36
N LEU A 20 7.54 -6.47 1.99
CA LEU A 20 7.35 -7.47 0.95
C LEU A 20 6.49 -8.65 1.41
N GLN A 21 6.59 -9.04 2.67
CA GLN A 21 5.80 -10.13 3.21
C GLN A 21 4.35 -9.72 3.51
N GLY A 22 4.13 -8.49 4.02
CA GLY A 22 2.82 -7.98 4.42
C GLY A 22 2.33 -8.61 5.72
N LEU A 23 1.72 -9.80 5.66
CA LEU A 23 1.28 -10.56 6.83
C LEU A 23 2.31 -11.63 7.21
N SER A 24 2.45 -11.87 8.52
CA SER A 24 3.23 -13.02 8.98
C SER A 24 2.49 -14.35 8.75
N GLU A 25 3.22 -15.47 8.70
CA GLU A 25 2.68 -16.80 8.37
C GLU A 25 1.55 -17.22 9.30
N GLU A 26 1.60 -16.83 10.59
CA GLU A 26 0.57 -17.06 11.57
C GLU A 26 -0.56 -16.01 11.56
N GLY A 27 -0.56 -15.12 10.54
CA GLY A 27 -1.57 -14.09 10.32
C GLY A 27 -1.45 -12.88 11.24
N GLY A 28 -0.28 -12.65 11.85
CA GLY A 28 0.04 -11.44 12.61
C GLY A 28 0.43 -10.28 11.69
N LEU A 29 0.40 -9.07 12.25
CA LEU A 29 0.93 -7.86 11.60
C LEU A 29 2.37 -7.62 12.08
N PHE A 30 3.20 -7.08 11.20
CA PHE A 30 4.54 -6.63 11.59
C PHE A 30 4.49 -5.22 12.14
N VAL A 31 5.00 -5.03 13.36
CA VAL A 31 4.98 -3.75 14.07
C VAL A 31 6.37 -3.42 14.63
N LEU A 32 6.70 -2.12 14.67
CA LEU A 32 7.88 -1.62 15.36
C LEU A 32 7.60 -1.54 16.86
N ARG A 33 8.28 -2.35 17.66
CA ARG A 33 8.13 -2.28 19.12
C ARG A 33 8.64 -0.99 19.73
N ASP A 34 9.65 -0.42 19.11
CA ASP A 34 10.31 0.81 19.57
C ASP A 34 9.75 2.10 18.95
N LEU A 35 8.55 2.04 18.36
CA LEU A 35 7.92 3.16 17.68
C LEU A 35 7.87 4.44 18.54
N GLY A 36 7.68 4.31 19.84
CA GLY A 36 7.66 5.48 20.76
C GLY A 36 9.02 6.06 21.11
N LYS A 37 10.13 5.41 20.76
CA LYS A 37 11.49 5.89 21.07
C LYS A 37 12.00 6.89 20.04
N ASN A 38 11.64 6.72 18.79
CA ASN A 38 12.00 7.63 17.72
C ASN A 38 10.89 8.66 17.55
N LYS A 39 11.18 9.92 17.86
CA LYS A 39 10.20 11.00 17.73
C LYS A 39 10.63 11.97 16.66
N LEU A 40 9.66 12.46 15.90
CA LEU A 40 9.87 13.61 15.03
C LEU A 40 10.03 14.88 15.88
N ASP A 41 10.96 15.70 15.49
CA ASP A 41 11.08 17.07 15.98
C ASP A 41 10.09 17.93 15.19
N LEU A 42 8.90 18.10 15.75
CA LEU A 42 7.80 18.81 15.07
C LEU A 42 8.14 20.27 14.77
N GLU A 43 8.98 20.90 15.60
CA GLU A 43 9.40 22.30 15.38
C GLU A 43 10.19 22.44 14.08
N LYS A 44 11.01 21.45 13.73
CA LYS A 44 11.76 21.42 12.48
C LYS A 44 10.91 21.15 11.24
N LEU A 45 9.68 20.68 11.44
CA LEU A 45 8.75 20.39 10.34
C LEU A 45 7.80 21.56 10.03
N ILE A 46 7.75 22.58 10.90
CA ILE A 46 6.92 23.76 10.65
C ILE A 46 7.38 24.48 9.38
N GLY A 47 6.42 24.70 8.48
CA GLY A 47 6.67 25.35 7.19
C GLY A 47 7.33 24.46 6.12
N LYS A 48 7.55 23.18 6.42
CA LYS A 48 8.03 22.21 5.45
C LYS A 48 6.93 21.79 4.47
N SER A 49 7.33 21.42 3.26
CA SER A 49 6.42 20.87 2.26
C SER A 49 5.90 19.49 2.69
N TYR A 50 4.80 19.06 2.07
CA TYR A 50 4.28 17.69 2.27
C TYR A 50 5.37 16.63 2.00
N TYR A 51 6.18 16.82 0.97
CA TYR A 51 7.28 15.91 0.59
C TYR A 51 8.30 15.78 1.71
N GLU A 52 8.82 16.90 2.23
CA GLU A 52 9.80 16.90 3.32
C GLU A 52 9.25 16.26 4.60
N VAL A 53 7.96 16.48 4.90
CA VAL A 53 7.29 15.84 6.04
C VAL A 53 7.14 14.33 5.82
N ALA A 54 6.72 13.90 4.63
CA ALA A 54 6.60 12.49 4.28
C ALA A 54 7.94 11.75 4.37
N GLU A 55 9.02 12.34 3.87
CA GLU A 55 10.38 11.81 4.02
C GLU A 55 10.80 11.69 5.48
N ALA A 56 10.57 12.73 6.29
CA ALA A 56 10.91 12.70 7.71
C ALA A 56 10.15 11.58 8.45
N VAL A 57 8.88 11.37 8.10
CA VAL A 57 8.08 10.27 8.66
C VAL A 57 8.63 8.92 8.21
N LEU A 58 8.92 8.72 6.92
CA LEU A 58 9.41 7.46 6.39
C LEU A 58 10.73 7.02 7.02
N ARG A 59 11.64 7.95 7.33
CA ARG A 59 12.90 7.67 8.06
C ARG A 59 12.68 6.96 9.40
N LEU A 60 11.49 7.05 9.99
CA LEU A 60 11.15 6.32 11.22
C LEU A 60 10.72 4.87 10.99
N PHE A 61 10.37 4.51 9.75
CA PHE A 61 9.71 3.24 9.45
C PHE A 61 10.47 2.35 8.47
N VAL A 62 11.31 2.91 7.61
CA VAL A 62 12.03 2.14 6.58
C VAL A 62 13.53 2.19 6.78
N ASP A 63 14.23 1.21 6.22
CA ASP A 63 15.69 1.09 6.23
C ASP A 63 16.32 1.58 4.91
N PHE A 64 15.61 2.44 4.20
CA PHE A 64 16.04 3.01 2.91
C PHE A 64 17.03 4.16 3.11
N SER A 65 17.85 4.43 2.10
CA SER A 65 18.69 5.63 2.07
C SER A 65 17.85 6.89 1.88
N ASP A 66 18.42 8.05 2.14
CA ASP A 66 17.73 9.33 1.93
C ASP A 66 17.31 9.50 0.46
N GLU A 67 18.16 9.11 -0.49
CA GLU A 67 17.86 9.16 -1.93
C GLU A 67 16.73 8.20 -2.32
N GLU A 68 16.69 7.00 -1.71
CA GLU A 68 15.61 6.03 -1.93
C GLU A 68 14.28 6.55 -1.39
N ILE A 69 14.28 7.17 -0.20
CA ILE A 69 13.09 7.78 0.42
C ILE A 69 12.57 8.95 -0.43
N GLU A 70 13.45 9.89 -0.80
CA GLU A 70 13.11 11.02 -1.68
C GLU A 70 12.46 10.52 -2.97
N LYS A 71 13.07 9.54 -3.62
CA LYS A 71 12.54 8.95 -4.85
C LYS A 71 11.16 8.31 -4.64
N CYS A 72 10.96 7.56 -3.55
CA CYS A 72 9.66 6.96 -3.24
C CYS A 72 8.57 8.04 -3.08
N VAL A 73 8.86 9.11 -2.36
CA VAL A 73 7.93 10.22 -2.11
C VAL A 73 7.62 10.97 -3.41
N GLU A 74 8.64 11.28 -4.21
CA GLU A 74 8.48 11.93 -5.51
C GLU A 74 7.63 11.09 -6.47
N GLU A 75 7.97 9.81 -6.65
CA GLU A 75 7.23 8.90 -7.55
C GLU A 75 5.81 8.62 -7.04
N ALA A 76 5.55 8.72 -5.73
CA ALA A 76 4.23 8.56 -5.16
C ALA A 76 3.29 9.73 -5.44
N TYR A 77 3.78 10.96 -5.32
CA TYR A 77 2.90 12.13 -5.20
C TYR A 77 3.02 13.14 -6.33
N ARG A 78 4.22 13.33 -6.91
CA ARG A 78 4.45 14.40 -7.89
C ARG A 78 3.58 14.23 -9.13
N GLY A 79 2.75 15.24 -9.40
CA GLY A 79 1.88 15.30 -10.58
C GLY A 79 0.69 14.35 -10.56
N LYS A 80 0.45 13.62 -9.46
CA LYS A 80 -0.69 12.71 -9.32
C LYS A 80 -1.87 13.31 -8.56
N PHE A 81 -1.62 14.30 -7.72
CA PHE A 81 -2.64 14.97 -6.91
C PHE A 81 -3.01 16.32 -7.51
N SER A 82 -4.26 16.70 -7.39
CA SER A 82 -4.80 17.96 -7.94
C SER A 82 -4.39 19.20 -7.14
N HIS A 83 -3.82 19.03 -5.96
CA HIS A 83 -3.35 20.10 -5.09
C HIS A 83 -1.87 19.89 -4.70
N GLU A 84 -1.07 20.96 -4.76
CA GLU A 84 0.38 20.90 -4.48
C GLU A 84 0.73 20.42 -3.06
N ASN A 85 -0.11 20.74 -2.09
CA ASN A 85 0.03 20.29 -0.70
C ASN A 85 -0.49 18.88 -0.46
N ILE A 86 -0.87 18.12 -1.48
CA ILE A 86 -1.38 16.75 -1.44
C ILE A 86 -2.64 16.61 -0.56
N THR A 87 -2.55 16.98 0.71
CA THR A 87 -3.65 16.98 1.70
C THR A 87 -3.76 18.36 2.35
N PRO A 88 -4.30 19.37 1.64
CA PRO A 88 -4.38 20.73 2.17
C PRO A 88 -5.29 20.79 3.41
N LEU A 89 -4.93 21.68 4.34
CA LEU A 89 -5.74 22.03 5.49
C LEU A 89 -6.46 23.34 5.20
N VAL A 90 -7.78 23.30 5.11
CA VAL A 90 -8.64 24.46 4.86
C VAL A 90 -9.14 24.99 6.19
N GLU A 91 -8.90 26.27 6.44
CA GLU A 91 -9.36 26.97 7.63
C GLU A 91 -10.80 27.44 7.45
N LEU A 92 -11.63 27.22 8.48
CA LEU A 92 -13.00 27.69 8.59
C LEU A 92 -13.13 28.58 9.85
N GLU A 93 -14.27 29.28 10.00
CA GLU A 93 -14.49 30.12 11.19
C GLU A 93 -14.35 29.37 12.52
N ASP A 94 -14.84 28.14 12.60
CA ASP A 94 -14.89 27.34 13.83
C ASP A 94 -14.00 26.09 13.79
N GLY A 95 -13.07 25.97 12.82
CA GLY A 95 -12.24 24.79 12.74
C GLY A 95 -11.46 24.64 11.44
N HIS A 96 -10.96 23.43 11.20
CA HIS A 96 -10.18 23.13 10.02
C HIS A 96 -10.68 21.85 9.35
N ILE A 97 -10.62 21.78 8.03
CA ILE A 97 -10.90 20.59 7.24
C ILE A 97 -9.61 20.14 6.56
N LEU A 98 -9.20 18.91 6.84
CA LEU A 98 -8.14 18.24 6.08
C LEU A 98 -8.77 17.58 4.84
N GLU A 99 -8.45 18.11 3.66
CA GLU A 99 -8.96 17.57 2.41
C GLU A 99 -8.15 16.36 1.96
N LEU A 100 -8.79 15.20 1.84
CA LEU A 100 -8.14 13.93 1.49
C LEU A 100 -8.60 13.39 0.13
N PHE A 101 -9.34 14.18 -0.65
CA PHE A 101 -9.90 13.78 -1.94
C PHE A 101 -9.12 14.27 -3.16
N ASN A 102 -7.97 14.88 -2.96
CA ASN A 102 -7.16 15.47 -4.04
C ASN A 102 -6.36 14.43 -4.85
N GLY A 103 -6.41 13.17 -4.47
CA GLY A 103 -5.72 12.08 -5.16
C GLY A 103 -6.45 11.57 -6.42
N PRO A 104 -5.81 10.69 -7.20
CA PRO A 104 -6.28 10.24 -8.51
C PRO A 104 -7.63 9.51 -8.50
N THR A 105 -8.04 8.94 -7.36
CA THR A 105 -9.35 8.26 -7.23
C THR A 105 -10.33 9.02 -6.35
N SER A 106 -9.92 10.16 -5.84
CA SER A 106 -10.67 10.99 -4.87
C SER A 106 -10.98 10.28 -3.55
N ALA A 107 -10.29 9.21 -3.24
CA ALA A 107 -10.37 8.50 -1.97
C ALA A 107 -9.18 8.88 -1.08
N PHE A 108 -9.39 9.01 0.24
CA PHE A 108 -8.29 9.28 1.19
C PHE A 108 -7.17 8.23 1.14
N LYS A 109 -7.51 7.05 0.67
CA LYS A 109 -6.59 5.91 0.50
C LYS A 109 -5.51 6.15 -0.54
N ASP A 110 -5.71 7.09 -1.46
CA ASP A 110 -4.72 7.47 -2.47
C ASP A 110 -3.40 7.90 -1.82
N VAL A 111 -3.45 8.55 -0.67
CA VAL A 111 -2.26 8.99 0.07
C VAL A 111 -1.33 7.81 0.39
N GLY A 112 -1.87 6.73 0.94
CA GLY A 112 -1.09 5.54 1.28
C GLY A 112 -0.82 4.63 0.08
N LEU A 113 -1.82 4.44 -0.79
CA LEU A 113 -1.74 3.50 -1.90
C LEU A 113 -0.99 4.04 -3.12
N SER A 114 -0.69 5.34 -3.20
CA SER A 114 0.31 5.87 -4.13
C SER A 114 1.74 5.63 -3.66
N LEU A 115 1.96 5.57 -2.34
CA LEU A 115 3.28 5.37 -1.75
C LEU A 115 3.68 3.89 -1.66
N LEU A 116 2.76 3.01 -1.24
CA LEU A 116 3.04 1.59 -1.02
C LEU A 116 3.73 0.89 -2.20
N PRO A 117 3.33 1.10 -3.47
CA PRO A 117 4.00 0.48 -4.61
C PRO A 117 5.46 0.92 -4.76
N GLN A 118 5.78 2.16 -4.43
CA GLN A 118 7.15 2.69 -4.50
C GLN A 118 8.03 2.08 -3.41
N LEU A 119 7.47 1.95 -2.20
CA LEU A 119 8.15 1.23 -1.11
C LEU A 119 8.38 -0.25 -1.47
N THR A 120 7.39 -0.91 -2.07
CA THR A 120 7.49 -2.32 -2.50
C THR A 120 8.60 -2.50 -3.54
N LYS A 121 8.64 -1.66 -4.57
CA LYS A 121 9.67 -1.68 -5.62
C LYS A 121 11.07 -1.46 -5.05
N THR A 122 11.23 -0.49 -4.15
CA THR A 122 12.51 -0.20 -3.49
C THR A 122 12.93 -1.35 -2.58
N ALA A 123 12.00 -1.92 -1.80
CA ALA A 123 12.26 -3.07 -0.95
C ALA A 123 12.73 -4.30 -1.74
N LEU A 124 12.10 -4.60 -2.90
CA LEU A 124 12.54 -5.68 -3.80
C LEU A 124 13.99 -5.51 -4.25
N THR A 125 14.37 -4.30 -4.61
CA THR A 125 15.74 -3.98 -5.02
C THR A 125 16.70 -4.18 -3.85
N LYS A 126 16.32 -3.74 -2.66
CA LYS A 126 17.17 -3.75 -1.46
C LYS A 126 17.43 -5.16 -0.92
N VAL A 127 16.45 -6.06 -0.99
CA VAL A 127 16.63 -7.47 -0.58
C VAL A 127 17.13 -8.36 -1.73
N GLU A 128 17.42 -7.78 -2.90
CA GLU A 128 17.90 -8.51 -4.08
C GLU A 128 16.95 -9.66 -4.50
N ASP A 129 15.63 -9.49 -4.27
CA ASP A 129 14.65 -10.48 -4.66
C ASP A 129 14.35 -10.38 -6.16
N GLU A 130 14.50 -11.47 -6.90
CA GLU A 130 14.25 -11.50 -8.34
C GLU A 130 12.77 -11.76 -8.72
N ASN A 131 11.92 -12.09 -7.73
CA ASN A 131 10.52 -12.36 -8.00
C ASN A 131 9.70 -11.07 -8.14
N ASP A 132 8.66 -11.11 -8.97
CA ASP A 132 7.60 -10.11 -8.95
C ASP A 132 6.69 -10.32 -7.74
N ILE A 133 6.06 -9.26 -7.27
CA ILE A 133 5.07 -9.33 -6.18
C ILE A 133 3.66 -9.29 -6.75
N LEU A 134 2.84 -10.28 -6.40
CA LEU A 134 1.41 -10.29 -6.68
C LEU A 134 0.64 -9.83 -5.43
N ILE A 135 -0.01 -8.68 -5.52
CA ILE A 135 -0.92 -8.17 -4.50
C ILE A 135 -2.32 -8.71 -4.75
N LEU A 136 -2.87 -9.42 -3.77
CA LEU A 136 -4.28 -9.83 -3.77
C LEU A 136 -5.04 -9.00 -2.73
N THR A 137 -6.14 -8.39 -3.13
CA THR A 137 -6.98 -7.64 -2.21
C THR A 137 -8.47 -7.83 -2.48
N ALA A 138 -9.26 -7.92 -1.40
CA ALA A 138 -10.70 -7.80 -1.46
C ALA A 138 -11.11 -6.36 -1.19
N THR A 139 -12.15 -5.90 -1.86
CA THR A 139 -12.66 -4.55 -1.66
C THR A 139 -14.19 -4.52 -1.65
N SER A 140 -14.72 -3.59 -0.87
CA SER A 140 -16.12 -3.17 -0.95
C SER A 140 -16.28 -1.83 -1.70
N GLY A 141 -15.19 -1.29 -2.30
CA GLY A 141 -15.24 -0.04 -3.07
C GLY A 141 -13.90 0.67 -3.20
N ASP A 142 -13.71 1.77 -2.49
CA ASP A 142 -12.61 2.74 -2.64
C ASP A 142 -11.21 2.15 -2.56
N THR A 143 -10.98 1.22 -1.62
CA THR A 143 -9.65 0.65 -1.40
C THR A 143 -9.14 -0.08 -2.64
N GLY A 144 -10.01 -0.88 -3.27
CA GLY A 144 -9.65 -1.60 -4.48
C GLY A 144 -9.30 -0.68 -5.64
N LYS A 145 -10.09 0.37 -5.85
CA LYS A 145 -9.80 1.36 -6.90
C LYS A 145 -8.50 2.11 -6.63
N ALA A 146 -8.29 2.58 -5.41
CA ALA A 146 -7.05 3.27 -5.04
C ALA A 146 -5.81 2.37 -5.16
N ALA A 147 -5.93 1.08 -4.78
CA ALA A 147 -4.86 0.11 -4.95
C ALA A 147 -4.54 -0.16 -6.44
N LEU A 148 -5.57 -0.37 -7.26
CA LEU A 148 -5.39 -0.54 -8.70
C LEU A 148 -4.67 0.65 -9.34
N GLU A 149 -5.06 1.87 -8.97
CA GLU A 149 -4.44 3.09 -9.51
C GLU A 149 -3.00 3.26 -9.01
N GLY A 150 -2.76 3.03 -7.72
CA GLY A 150 -1.43 3.15 -7.13
C GLY A 150 -0.42 2.16 -7.71
N PHE A 151 -0.83 0.90 -7.94
CA PHE A 151 0.02 -0.15 -8.52
C PHE A 151 0.04 -0.16 -10.04
N LYS A 152 -0.77 0.66 -10.72
CA LYS A 152 -0.83 0.73 -12.18
C LYS A 152 0.54 0.91 -12.80
N ASP A 153 0.95 -0.04 -13.62
CA ASP A 153 2.22 -0.05 -14.37
C ASP A 153 3.49 0.14 -13.51
N VAL A 154 3.40 -0.09 -12.20
CA VAL A 154 4.59 -0.12 -11.33
C VAL A 154 5.36 -1.40 -11.60
N ASP A 155 6.63 -1.24 -11.92
CA ASP A 155 7.53 -2.32 -12.29
C ASP A 155 7.64 -3.38 -11.18
N ARG A 156 7.75 -4.66 -11.60
CA ARG A 156 7.87 -5.83 -10.75
C ARG A 156 6.70 -6.06 -9.77
N THR A 157 5.57 -5.40 -10.01
CA THR A 157 4.33 -5.60 -9.25
C THR A 157 3.18 -6.05 -10.13
N LYS A 158 2.30 -6.85 -9.58
CA LYS A 158 1.01 -7.26 -10.16
C LYS A 158 -0.06 -7.08 -9.10
N ILE A 159 -1.24 -6.65 -9.51
CA ILE A 159 -2.35 -6.50 -8.58
C ILE A 159 -3.62 -7.13 -9.13
N MET A 160 -4.30 -7.91 -8.28
CA MET A 160 -5.63 -8.44 -8.55
C MET A 160 -6.58 -8.06 -7.43
N VAL A 161 -7.67 -7.40 -7.81
CA VAL A 161 -8.71 -6.93 -6.90
C VAL A 161 -9.97 -7.76 -7.08
N PHE A 162 -10.46 -8.33 -5.98
CA PHE A 162 -11.72 -9.06 -5.92
C PHE A 162 -12.79 -8.19 -5.28
N TYR A 163 -13.98 -8.15 -5.88
CA TYR A 163 -15.11 -7.40 -5.34
C TYR A 163 -16.43 -8.15 -5.53
N PRO A 164 -17.38 -8.02 -4.59
CA PRO A 164 -18.72 -8.61 -4.74
C PRO A 164 -19.47 -7.89 -5.86
N ASN A 165 -19.97 -8.66 -6.85
CA ASN A 165 -20.63 -8.10 -8.04
C ASN A 165 -21.79 -7.17 -7.70
N ASP A 166 -22.53 -7.49 -6.65
CA ASP A 166 -23.73 -6.77 -6.21
C ASP A 166 -23.53 -5.99 -4.90
N GLY A 167 -22.28 -5.94 -4.39
CA GLY A 167 -21.95 -5.33 -3.08
C GLY A 167 -21.21 -4.01 -3.16
N VAL A 168 -21.02 -3.42 -4.35
CA VAL A 168 -20.35 -2.13 -4.55
C VAL A 168 -21.26 -1.15 -5.31
N SER A 169 -21.05 0.15 -5.11
CA SER A 169 -21.82 1.16 -5.86
C SER A 169 -21.51 1.08 -7.37
N THR A 170 -22.45 1.49 -8.20
CA THR A 170 -22.28 1.53 -9.67
C THR A 170 -21.05 2.35 -10.07
N VAL A 171 -20.79 3.47 -9.39
CA VAL A 171 -19.63 4.33 -9.66
C VAL A 171 -18.34 3.59 -9.37
N GLN A 172 -18.20 2.99 -8.18
CA GLN A 172 -17.01 2.25 -7.78
C GLN A 172 -16.77 1.02 -8.68
N LYS A 173 -17.84 0.30 -9.03
CA LYS A 173 -17.77 -0.82 -9.98
C LYS A 173 -17.23 -0.36 -11.34
N THR A 174 -17.76 0.73 -11.87
CA THR A 174 -17.32 1.31 -13.14
C THR A 174 -15.85 1.75 -13.05
N GLN A 175 -15.47 2.45 -11.99
CA GLN A 175 -14.09 2.88 -11.78
C GLN A 175 -13.10 1.70 -11.77
N MET A 176 -13.46 0.56 -11.16
CA MET A 176 -12.60 -0.63 -11.16
C MET A 176 -12.59 -1.31 -12.53
N GLN A 177 -13.74 -1.47 -13.18
CA GLN A 177 -13.86 -2.15 -14.47
C GLN A 177 -13.17 -1.40 -15.62
N THR A 178 -13.09 -0.08 -15.52
CA THR A 178 -12.41 0.78 -16.51
C THR A 178 -10.94 1.04 -16.16
N GLN A 179 -10.42 0.37 -15.11
CA GLN A 179 -9.03 0.52 -14.74
C GLN A 179 -8.11 0.01 -15.87
N GLU A 180 -7.26 0.89 -16.34
CA GLU A 180 -6.19 0.56 -17.26
C GLU A 180 -4.92 0.14 -16.50
N GLY A 181 -4.05 -0.59 -17.18
CA GLY A 181 -2.76 -1.01 -16.65
C GLY A 181 -2.40 -2.42 -17.12
N LYS A 182 -1.13 -2.66 -17.43
CA LYS A 182 -0.64 -3.96 -17.92
C LYS A 182 -0.54 -5.00 -16.82
N ASN A 183 -0.40 -4.56 -15.57
CA ASN A 183 -0.18 -5.37 -14.39
C ASN A 183 -1.39 -5.41 -13.44
N THR A 184 -2.55 -4.86 -13.86
CA THR A 184 -3.77 -4.78 -13.06
C THR A 184 -4.82 -5.78 -13.52
N LYS A 185 -5.56 -6.38 -12.59
CA LYS A 185 -6.69 -7.27 -12.87
C LYS A 185 -7.80 -7.05 -11.87
N VAL A 186 -9.04 -7.12 -12.35
CA VAL A 186 -10.24 -6.97 -11.53
C VAL A 186 -11.12 -8.19 -11.69
N CYS A 187 -11.60 -8.77 -10.60
CA CYS A 187 -12.42 -9.97 -10.55
C CYS A 187 -13.69 -9.71 -9.75
N ALA A 188 -14.84 -9.78 -10.40
CA ALA A 188 -16.13 -9.82 -9.71
C ALA A 188 -16.39 -11.23 -9.19
N ILE A 189 -16.85 -11.35 -7.94
CA ILE A 189 -17.28 -12.64 -7.38
C ILE A 189 -18.79 -12.65 -7.14
N HIS A 190 -19.37 -13.84 -7.15
CA HIS A 190 -20.71 -14.08 -6.61
C HIS A 190 -20.59 -14.31 -5.11
N GLY A 191 -21.16 -13.41 -4.31
CA GLY A 191 -21.06 -13.41 -2.85
C GLY A 191 -20.97 -11.99 -2.31
N ASN A 192 -20.63 -11.88 -1.05
CA ASN A 192 -20.45 -10.61 -0.35
C ASN A 192 -18.94 -10.30 -0.13
N PHE A 193 -18.65 -9.20 0.56
CA PHE A 193 -17.28 -8.79 0.86
C PHE A 193 -16.52 -9.82 1.74
N ASP A 194 -17.22 -10.44 2.70
CA ASP A 194 -16.60 -11.43 3.60
C ASP A 194 -16.24 -12.70 2.83
N ASP A 195 -17.02 -13.09 1.81
CA ASP A 195 -16.71 -14.20 0.91
C ASP A 195 -15.43 -13.91 0.11
N ALA A 196 -15.31 -12.68 -0.45
CA ALA A 196 -14.10 -12.26 -1.16
C ALA A 196 -12.87 -12.27 -0.24
N GLN A 197 -13.02 -11.76 0.97
CA GLN A 197 -11.92 -11.71 1.96
C GLN A 197 -11.51 -13.12 2.40
N SER A 198 -12.47 -14.01 2.62
CA SER A 198 -12.21 -15.39 3.02
C SER A 198 -11.49 -16.16 1.92
N GLY A 199 -11.93 -16.03 0.67
CA GLY A 199 -11.27 -16.67 -0.46
C GLY A 199 -9.83 -16.20 -0.65
N ILE A 200 -9.55 -14.91 -0.45
CA ILE A 200 -8.16 -14.42 -0.47
C ILE A 200 -7.33 -15.01 0.66
N LYS A 201 -7.88 -15.10 1.88
CA LYS A 201 -7.16 -15.73 3.00
C LYS A 201 -6.83 -17.21 2.73
N GLU A 202 -7.73 -17.93 2.06
CA GLU A 202 -7.48 -19.32 1.64
C GLU A 202 -6.32 -19.39 0.64
N LEU A 203 -6.25 -18.48 -0.35
CA LEU A 203 -5.13 -18.41 -1.29
C LEU A 203 -3.79 -18.11 -0.60
N PHE A 204 -3.79 -17.32 0.47
CA PHE A 204 -2.57 -17.01 1.24
C PHE A 204 -2.03 -18.21 2.05
N VAL A 205 -2.82 -19.22 2.32
CA VAL A 205 -2.39 -20.45 3.01
C VAL A 205 -2.30 -21.65 2.09
N ASP A 206 -2.66 -21.52 0.82
CA ASP A 206 -2.58 -22.59 -0.18
C ASP A 206 -1.13 -22.75 -0.68
N GLU A 207 -0.49 -23.82 -0.21
CA GLU A 207 0.90 -24.13 -0.55
C GLU A 207 1.10 -24.56 -2.02
N GLU A 208 0.08 -25.15 -2.66
CA GLU A 208 0.17 -25.52 -4.09
C GLU A 208 0.13 -24.26 -4.95
N PHE A 209 -0.78 -23.34 -4.65
CA PHE A 209 -0.87 -22.05 -5.32
C PHE A 209 0.42 -21.23 -5.16
N LYS A 210 0.98 -21.15 -3.96
CA LYS A 210 2.27 -20.48 -3.73
C LYS A 210 3.40 -21.08 -4.56
N LYS A 211 3.49 -22.42 -4.62
CA LYS A 211 4.51 -23.11 -5.43
C LYS A 211 4.33 -22.86 -6.92
N GLU A 212 3.08 -22.84 -7.40
CA GLU A 212 2.78 -22.50 -8.79
C GLU A 212 3.24 -21.07 -9.12
N LEU A 213 2.95 -20.10 -8.25
CA LEU A 213 3.40 -18.72 -8.43
C LEU A 213 4.93 -18.61 -8.43
N LEU A 214 5.60 -19.24 -7.46
CA LEU A 214 7.06 -19.24 -7.38
C LEU A 214 7.71 -19.87 -8.61
N SER A 215 7.09 -20.89 -9.22
CA SER A 215 7.57 -21.47 -10.49
C SER A 215 7.56 -20.47 -11.65
N LYS A 216 6.81 -19.37 -11.51
CA LYS A 216 6.69 -18.26 -12.47
C LYS A 216 7.44 -17.01 -12.00
N ASN A 217 8.30 -17.13 -11.00
CA ASN A 217 9.00 -16.01 -10.34
C ASN A 217 8.03 -14.96 -9.78
N ILE A 218 6.94 -15.39 -9.13
CA ILE A 218 5.96 -14.52 -8.49
C ILE A 218 5.81 -14.92 -7.02
N LYS A 219 5.80 -13.94 -6.13
CA LYS A 219 5.47 -14.10 -4.71
C LYS A 219 4.17 -13.39 -4.36
N LEU A 220 3.41 -13.96 -3.43
CA LEU A 220 2.22 -13.30 -2.87
C LEU A 220 2.62 -12.29 -1.81
N SER A 221 1.92 -11.14 -1.83
CA SER A 221 1.90 -10.17 -0.74
C SER A 221 0.49 -9.59 -0.55
N SER A 222 0.25 -8.95 0.59
CA SER A 222 -1.06 -8.38 0.96
C SER A 222 -0.99 -6.88 1.15
#